data_4378c8a66af5fdeaea1ecf1c653c0d5a
#
_entry.id   4378c8a66af5fdeaea1ecf1c653c0d5a
#
_cell.length_a   1.000
_cell.length_b   1.000
_cell.length_c   1.000
_cell.angle_alpha   90.00
_cell.angle_beta   90.00
_cell.angle_gamma   90.00
#
_symmetry.space_group_name_H-M   'P 1'
#
loop_
_entity.id
_entity.type
_entity.pdbx_description
1 polymer ?
#
loop_
_entity_poly.entity_id
_entity_poly.type
_entity_poly.pdbx_seq_one_letter_code
_entity_poly.pdbx_strand_id
1 'polypeptide(L)'
;MTAGKDDDLLIFTRWTDFLEWLLPALDKFPKKVRFTFTQRIEGLALDIVEDLVEARYTSNKRDILKRANLRLEKMRVLMRLGHKLRYLSNESHRFAMKAIDETGRMLGGWMKQQR
;
A
#
# COMPACT_ATOMS: atom_id res chain seq x y z
N MET A 1 0.28 -26.65 9.21
CA MET A 1 0.39 -25.21 9.22
C MET A 1 0.78 -24.69 7.84
N THR A 2 0.18 -23.65 7.42
CA THR A 2 0.54 -23.04 6.16
C THR A 2 1.27 -21.73 6.46
N ALA A 3 2.49 -21.59 5.94
CA ALA A 3 3.26 -20.35 6.07
C ALA A 3 2.47 -19.17 5.51
N GLY A 4 1.67 -19.41 4.44
CA GLY A 4 0.88 -18.35 3.82
C GLY A 4 -0.15 -17.72 4.76
N LYS A 5 -0.69 -18.49 5.69
CA LYS A 5 -1.69 -17.96 6.62
C LYS A 5 -1.07 -16.94 7.59
N ASP A 6 0.14 -17.23 8.07
CA ASP A 6 0.87 -16.30 8.93
C ASP A 6 1.34 -15.09 8.12
N ASP A 7 1.76 -15.33 6.86
CA ASP A 7 2.24 -14.27 5.99
C ASP A 7 1.13 -13.28 5.63
N ASP A 8 -0.08 -13.76 5.37
CA ASP A 8 -1.17 -12.85 5.01
C ASP A 8 -1.59 -11.96 6.18
N LEU A 9 -1.53 -12.49 7.39
CA LEU A 9 -1.82 -11.71 8.58
C LEU A 9 -0.71 -10.68 8.82
N LEU A 10 0.54 -11.05 8.58
CA LEU A 10 1.67 -10.14 8.74
C LEU A 10 1.60 -8.98 7.75
N ILE A 11 1.28 -9.26 6.48
CA ILE A 11 1.12 -8.21 5.47
C ILE A 11 0.04 -7.22 5.91
N PHE A 12 -1.10 -7.75 6.34
CA PHE A 12 -2.21 -6.92 6.77
C PHE A 12 -1.80 -6.01 7.92
N THR A 13 -1.13 -6.57 8.93
CA THR A 13 -0.68 -5.81 10.08
C THR A 13 0.31 -4.72 9.66
N ARG A 14 1.29 -5.08 8.85
CA ARG A 14 2.30 -4.12 8.38
C ARG A 14 1.68 -2.99 7.58
N TRP A 15 0.75 -3.33 6.70
CA TRP A 15 0.10 -2.31 5.87
C TRP A 15 -0.76 -1.37 6.69
N THR A 16 -1.56 -1.91 7.62
CA THR A 16 -2.40 -1.06 8.46
C THR A 16 -1.56 -0.20 9.42
N ASP A 17 -0.45 -0.71 9.93
CA ASP A 17 0.48 0.09 10.73
C ASP A 17 1.03 1.25 9.90
N PHE A 18 1.39 0.99 8.65
CA PHE A 18 1.87 2.03 7.76
C PHE A 18 0.79 3.10 7.54
N LEU A 19 -0.46 2.68 7.38
CA LEU A 19 -1.56 3.63 7.18
C LEU A 19 -1.82 4.51 8.39
N GLU A 20 -1.55 4.03 9.59
CA GLU A 20 -1.66 4.87 10.79
C GLU A 20 -0.70 6.05 10.71
N TRP A 21 0.42 5.87 10.04
CA TRP A 21 1.36 6.97 9.79
C TRP A 21 0.96 7.77 8.54
N LEU A 22 0.59 7.06 7.47
CA LEU A 22 0.36 7.68 6.16
C LEU A 22 -0.83 8.64 6.16
N LEU A 23 -1.97 8.21 6.71
CA LEU A 23 -3.18 9.02 6.61
C LEU A 23 -3.02 10.39 7.27
N PRO A 24 -2.46 10.49 8.50
CA PRO A 24 -2.17 11.81 9.05
C PRO A 24 -1.11 12.58 8.25
N ALA A 25 -0.13 11.88 7.69
CA ALA A 25 0.92 12.55 6.90
C ALA A 25 0.36 13.20 5.64
N LEU A 26 -0.68 12.61 5.05
CA LEU A 26 -1.31 13.18 3.87
C LEU A 26 -2.02 14.51 4.16
N ASP A 27 -2.41 14.75 5.41
CA ASP A 27 -3.01 16.02 5.80
C ASP A 27 -2.05 17.19 5.65
N LYS A 28 -0.75 16.90 5.60
CA LYS A 28 0.28 17.94 5.42
C LYS A 28 0.48 18.33 3.97
N PHE A 29 -0.11 17.60 3.03
CA PHE A 29 -0.06 18.00 1.64
C PHE A 29 -0.82 19.31 1.44
N PRO A 30 -0.49 20.11 0.41
CA PRO A 30 -1.20 21.37 0.18
C PRO A 30 -2.70 21.17 0.05
N LYS A 31 -3.47 22.07 0.66
CA LYS A 31 -4.93 21.99 0.60
C LYS A 31 -5.46 22.00 -0.82
N LYS A 32 -4.76 22.67 -1.74
CA LYS A 32 -5.17 22.77 -3.13
C LYS A 32 -5.18 21.42 -3.86
N VAL A 33 -4.47 20.42 -3.33
CA VAL A 33 -4.43 19.10 -3.96
C VAL A 33 -5.22 18.04 -3.19
N ARG A 34 -6.00 18.46 -2.19
CA ARG A 34 -6.76 17.56 -1.33
C ARG A 34 -7.67 16.62 -2.11
N PHE A 35 -8.42 17.15 -3.07
CA PHE A 35 -9.44 16.40 -3.80
C PHE A 35 -8.89 15.75 -5.07
N THR A 36 -7.61 15.89 -5.33
CA THR A 36 -6.97 15.27 -6.48
C THR A 36 -5.89 14.31 -6.00
N PHE A 37 -4.71 14.84 -5.68
CA PHE A 37 -3.53 14.07 -5.35
C PHE A 37 -3.69 13.28 -4.04
N THR A 38 -4.05 14.00 -2.99
CA THR A 38 -4.18 13.41 -1.65
C THR A 38 -5.24 12.33 -1.63
N GLN A 39 -6.40 12.62 -2.20
CA GLN A 39 -7.52 11.69 -2.19
C GLN A 39 -7.19 10.41 -2.98
N ARG A 40 -6.43 10.50 -4.06
CA ARG A 40 -6.05 9.33 -4.83
C ARG A 40 -5.11 8.41 -4.07
N ILE A 41 -4.13 8.99 -3.38
CA ILE A 41 -3.21 8.19 -2.57
C ILE A 41 -3.98 7.52 -1.43
N GLU A 42 -4.83 8.28 -0.76
CA GLU A 42 -5.64 7.78 0.33
C GLU A 42 -6.54 6.63 -0.13
N GLY A 43 -7.20 6.83 -1.27
CA GLY A 43 -8.08 5.80 -1.83
C GLY A 43 -7.34 4.52 -2.18
N LEU A 44 -6.18 4.64 -2.82
CA LEU A 44 -5.37 3.48 -3.16
C LEU A 44 -4.93 2.73 -1.89
N ALA A 45 -4.51 3.47 -0.87
CA ALA A 45 -4.06 2.87 0.38
C ALA A 45 -5.18 2.07 1.06
N LEU A 46 -6.38 2.63 1.09
CA LEU A 46 -7.53 1.96 1.69
C LEU A 46 -8.01 0.79 0.83
N ASP A 47 -7.97 0.94 -0.49
CA ASP A 47 -8.31 -0.16 -1.40
C ASP A 47 -7.39 -1.36 -1.18
N ILE A 48 -6.12 -1.12 -0.90
CA ILE A 48 -5.19 -2.20 -0.61
C ILE A 48 -5.56 -2.94 0.68
N VAL A 49 -6.01 -2.21 1.71
CA VAL A 49 -6.52 -2.85 2.92
C VAL A 49 -7.64 -3.81 2.57
N GLU A 50 -8.58 -3.34 1.75
CA GLU A 50 -9.73 -4.15 1.34
C GLU A 50 -9.31 -5.33 0.48
N ASP A 51 -8.33 -5.14 -0.41
CA ASP A 51 -7.79 -6.23 -1.21
C ASP A 51 -7.20 -7.33 -0.33
N LEU A 52 -6.47 -6.95 0.71
CA LEU A 52 -5.85 -7.92 1.61
C LEU A 52 -6.90 -8.70 2.39
N VAL A 53 -7.96 -8.03 2.82
CA VAL A 53 -9.08 -8.70 3.47
C VAL A 53 -9.76 -9.68 2.50
N GLU A 54 -10.06 -9.21 1.30
CA GLU A 54 -10.74 -10.01 0.29
C GLU A 54 -9.91 -11.24 -0.09
N ALA A 55 -8.61 -11.07 -0.25
CA ALA A 55 -7.72 -12.17 -0.61
C ALA A 55 -7.74 -13.28 0.44
N ARG A 56 -7.91 -12.91 1.71
CA ARG A 56 -7.94 -13.88 2.81
C ARG A 56 -9.16 -14.80 2.73
N TYR A 57 -10.28 -14.27 2.24
CA TYR A 57 -11.55 -14.99 2.24
C TYR A 57 -11.96 -15.53 0.88
N THR A 58 -11.09 -15.42 -0.12
CA THR A 58 -11.38 -15.82 -1.50
C THR A 58 -10.47 -16.96 -1.91
N SER A 59 -11.00 -17.92 -2.68
CA SER A 59 -10.20 -19.00 -3.22
C SER A 59 -9.29 -18.53 -4.38
N ASN A 60 -9.76 -17.55 -5.17
CA ASN A 60 -8.97 -17.01 -6.28
C ASN A 60 -8.14 -15.82 -5.82
N LYS A 61 -7.15 -16.10 -4.97
CA LYS A 61 -6.34 -15.05 -4.36
C LYS A 61 -5.43 -14.34 -5.35
N ARG A 62 -4.96 -15.06 -6.36
CA ARG A 62 -3.94 -14.54 -7.27
C ARG A 62 -4.36 -13.26 -7.97
N ASP A 63 -5.60 -13.20 -8.48
CA ASP A 63 -6.08 -12.01 -9.16
C ASP A 63 -6.20 -10.82 -8.23
N ILE A 64 -6.64 -11.08 -7.00
CA ILE A 64 -6.78 -10.01 -6.01
C ILE A 64 -5.41 -9.48 -5.61
N LEU A 65 -4.44 -10.36 -5.42
CA LEU A 65 -3.07 -9.97 -5.06
C LEU A 65 -2.40 -9.20 -6.19
N LYS A 66 -2.68 -9.56 -7.46
CA LYS A 66 -2.19 -8.79 -8.61
C LYS A 66 -2.77 -7.38 -8.60
N ARG A 67 -4.05 -7.26 -8.30
CA ARG A 67 -4.71 -5.96 -8.22
C ARG A 67 -4.09 -5.10 -7.11
N ALA A 68 -3.86 -5.70 -5.94
CA ALA A 68 -3.21 -5.00 -4.84
C ALA A 68 -1.81 -4.53 -5.23
N ASN A 69 -1.07 -5.38 -5.93
CA ASN A 69 0.28 -5.05 -6.36
C ASN A 69 0.28 -3.87 -7.35
N LEU A 70 -0.70 -3.85 -8.26
CA LEU A 70 -0.84 -2.72 -9.19
C LEU A 70 -1.14 -1.43 -8.43
N ARG A 71 -1.97 -1.51 -7.41
CA ARG A 71 -2.28 -0.35 -6.57
C ARG A 71 -1.04 0.16 -5.83
N LEU A 72 -0.20 -0.76 -5.35
CA LEU A 72 1.07 -0.37 -4.73
C LEU A 72 1.97 0.37 -5.72
N GLU A 73 2.03 -0.11 -6.97
CA GLU A 73 2.82 0.56 -7.99
C GLU A 73 2.30 1.97 -8.28
N LYS A 74 0.99 2.12 -8.34
CA LYS A 74 0.38 3.44 -8.51
C LYS A 74 0.73 4.36 -7.36
N MET A 75 0.68 3.85 -6.13
CA MET A 75 1.06 4.63 -4.95
C MET A 75 2.53 5.04 -5.02
N ARG A 76 3.41 4.11 -5.42
CA ARG A 76 4.84 4.40 -5.54
C ARG A 76 5.08 5.58 -6.46
N VAL A 77 4.42 5.57 -7.63
CA VAL A 77 4.56 6.65 -8.61
C VAL A 77 4.03 7.96 -8.06
N LEU A 78 2.84 7.94 -7.44
CA LEU A 78 2.25 9.17 -6.91
C LEU A 78 3.05 9.74 -5.75
N MET A 79 3.56 8.88 -4.86
CA MET A 79 4.39 9.34 -3.75
C MET A 79 5.69 9.96 -4.25
N ARG A 80 6.29 9.35 -5.29
CA ARG A 80 7.50 9.91 -5.89
C ARG A 80 7.22 11.27 -6.52
N LEU A 81 6.10 11.38 -7.24
CA LEU A 81 5.72 12.65 -7.84
C LEU A 81 5.46 13.71 -6.78
N GLY A 82 4.75 13.33 -5.70
CA GLY A 82 4.51 14.24 -4.59
C GLY A 82 5.80 14.73 -3.93
N HIS A 83 6.79 13.85 -3.86
CA HIS A 83 8.11 14.23 -3.35
C HIS A 83 8.79 15.24 -4.27
N LYS A 84 8.74 15.02 -5.58
CA LYS A 84 9.31 15.95 -6.55
C LYS A 84 8.63 17.31 -6.51
N LEU A 85 7.32 17.31 -6.24
CA LEU A 85 6.54 18.54 -6.12
C LEU A 85 6.68 19.19 -4.73
N ARG A 86 7.47 18.57 -3.86
CA ARG A 86 7.75 19.04 -2.50
C ARG A 86 6.53 19.02 -1.59
N TYR A 87 5.60 18.09 -1.84
CA TYR A 87 4.44 17.90 -0.95
C TYR A 87 4.81 17.11 0.30
N LEU A 88 5.90 16.34 0.24
CA LEU A 88 6.39 15.63 1.42
C LEU A 88 7.91 15.71 1.47
N SER A 89 8.45 15.61 2.69
CA SER A 89 9.88 15.73 2.94
C SER A 89 10.64 14.50 2.42
N ASN A 90 11.98 14.67 2.31
CA ASN A 90 12.85 13.55 1.94
C ASN A 90 12.70 12.38 2.92
N GLU A 91 12.61 12.70 4.21
CA GLU A 91 12.48 11.69 5.25
C GLU A 91 11.16 10.92 5.14
N SER A 92 10.06 11.65 4.97
CA SER A 92 8.74 11.02 4.81
C SER A 92 8.68 10.17 3.54
N HIS A 93 9.27 10.66 2.46
CA HIS A 93 9.32 9.92 1.20
C HIS A 93 10.10 8.61 1.38
N ARG A 94 11.26 8.68 2.04
CA ARG A 94 12.08 7.49 2.28
C ARG A 94 11.34 6.46 3.12
N PHE A 95 10.67 6.92 4.16
CA PHE A 95 9.89 6.05 5.03
C PHE A 95 8.77 5.36 4.25
N ALA A 96 8.03 6.13 3.43
CA ALA A 96 6.93 5.59 2.65
C ALA A 96 7.42 4.58 1.60
N MET A 97 8.52 4.89 0.91
CA MET A 97 9.06 3.98 -0.10
C MET A 97 9.48 2.66 0.51
N LYS A 98 10.10 2.71 1.69
CA LYS A 98 10.51 1.48 2.38
C LYS A 98 9.29 0.61 2.71
N ALA A 99 8.24 1.20 3.22
CA ALA A 99 7.02 0.47 3.59
C ALA A 99 6.35 -0.13 2.35
N ILE A 100 6.26 0.64 1.26
CA ILE A 100 5.67 0.17 0.01
C ILE A 100 6.49 -0.98 -0.58
N ASP A 101 7.82 -0.86 -0.56
CA ASP A 101 8.70 -1.90 -1.09
C ASP A 101 8.59 -3.19 -0.28
N GLU A 102 8.55 -3.09 1.04
CA GLU A 102 8.40 -4.26 1.91
C GLU A 102 7.07 -4.97 1.65
N THR A 103 5.99 -4.20 1.55
CA THR A 103 4.67 -4.77 1.26
C THR A 103 4.66 -5.43 -0.11
N GLY A 104 5.31 -4.81 -1.10
CA GLY A 104 5.42 -5.40 -2.43
C GLY A 104 6.15 -6.74 -2.43
N ARG A 105 7.23 -6.85 -1.67
CA ARG A 105 7.94 -8.12 -1.54
C ARG A 105 7.08 -9.19 -0.90
N MET A 106 6.33 -8.81 0.14
CA MET A 106 5.45 -9.76 0.83
C MET A 106 4.32 -10.22 -0.07
N LEU A 107 3.72 -9.30 -0.85
CA LEU A 107 2.71 -9.65 -1.84
C LEU A 107 3.26 -10.61 -2.88
N GLY A 108 4.48 -10.33 -3.37
CA GLY A 108 5.13 -11.20 -4.34
C GLY A 108 5.32 -12.61 -3.81
N GLY A 109 5.74 -12.73 -2.56
CA GLY A 109 5.89 -14.02 -1.90
C GLY A 109 4.57 -14.75 -1.77
N TRP A 110 3.53 -14.04 -1.39
CA TRP A 110 2.19 -14.62 -1.25
C TRP A 110 1.67 -15.09 -2.62
N MET A 111 1.85 -14.27 -3.67
CA MET A 111 1.44 -14.65 -5.02
C MET A 111 2.11 -15.93 -5.51
N LYS A 112 3.39 -16.10 -5.18
CA LYS A 112 4.13 -17.32 -5.58
C LYS A 112 3.58 -18.58 -4.96
N GLN A 113 2.91 -18.48 -3.82
CA GLN A 113 2.30 -19.61 -3.15
C GLN A 113 0.98 -20.03 -3.80
N GLN A 114 0.42 -19.21 -4.66
CA GLN A 114 -0.86 -19.47 -5.32
C GLN A 114 -0.62 -20.14 -6.68
N ARG A 115 -1.30 -21.25 -6.91
CA ARG A 115 -1.13 -22.02 -8.15
C ARG A 115 -2.42 -22.13 -8.93
#